data_64cb890b38d68a48ea7d0054c62ff678
#
_entry.id   64cb890b38d68a48ea7d0054c62ff678
#
_cell.length_a   1.000
_cell.length_b   1.000
_cell.length_c   1.000
_cell.angle_alpha   90.00
_cell.angle_beta   90.00
_cell.angle_gamma   90.00
#
_symmetry.space_group_name_H-M   'P 1'
#
loop_
_entity.id
_entity.type
_entity.pdbx_description
1 polymer ?
#
loop_
_entity_poly.entity_id
_entity_poly.type
_entity_poly.pdbx_seq_one_letter_code
_entity_poly.pdbx_strand_id
1 'polypeptide(L)'
;NGGIHGNRINHVVLDDGYKVDETVRLTQELIDQRQAVALIGFAGTANVGEVLKQGILEKGRIALVAPYTGGEALRKAENRNIFHIRASYADEAEHMVDHLVTVGVRKIAVFHQNDGFGEAGRKGVEAALAKRDLKLAAVATYERNTDDVKTAIETIRKADVGAVIMVSVNKSTAAFTKGYREAGGAAQLLNISVVDAGQLVKLSSASAMHGLGISQVMPFPYSDTLAITREFRRLFAKHGGPDATISYTNFEEFIGA
;
A
#
# COMPACT_ATOMS: atom_id res chain seq x y z
N ASN A 1 28.03 -8.72 6.57
CA ASN A 1 27.61 -9.15 7.92
C ASN A 1 27.97 -10.60 8.30
N GLY A 2 28.56 -11.47 7.57
CA GLY A 2 28.90 -12.85 8.00
C GLY A 2 27.69 -13.79 8.23
N GLY A 3 26.46 -13.34 8.00
CA GLY A 3 25.23 -14.13 8.17
C GLY A 3 24.66 -14.13 9.58
N ILE A 4 23.70 -15.03 9.85
CA ILE A 4 23.05 -15.23 11.15
C ILE A 4 23.60 -16.52 11.76
N HIS A 5 24.19 -16.45 12.94
CA HIS A 5 24.82 -17.60 13.62
C HIS A 5 25.76 -18.40 12.70
N GLY A 6 26.53 -17.73 11.84
CA GLY A 6 27.46 -18.35 10.89
C GLY A 6 26.82 -18.85 9.59
N ASN A 7 25.50 -18.81 9.46
CA ASN A 7 24.79 -19.18 8.23
C ASN A 7 24.67 -17.98 7.29
N ARG A 8 25.05 -18.14 6.03
CA ARG A 8 24.87 -17.09 5.01
C ARG A 8 23.39 -16.96 4.65
N ILE A 9 22.93 -15.72 4.53
CA ILE A 9 21.58 -15.44 4.00
C ILE A 9 21.66 -15.48 2.48
N ASN A 10 20.84 -16.32 1.86
CA ASN A 10 20.62 -16.36 0.42
C ASN A 10 19.25 -15.72 0.13
N HIS A 11 19.25 -14.53 -0.45
CA HIS A 11 18.04 -13.81 -0.78
C HIS A 11 17.63 -14.12 -2.22
N VAL A 12 16.43 -14.68 -2.40
CA VAL A 12 15.84 -15.00 -3.70
C VAL A 12 14.65 -14.09 -3.92
N VAL A 13 14.65 -13.34 -5.02
CA VAL A 13 13.56 -12.43 -5.42
C VAL A 13 12.89 -12.98 -6.67
N LEU A 14 11.57 -13.08 -6.65
CA LEU A 14 10.74 -13.46 -7.79
C LEU A 14 9.68 -12.37 -7.99
N ASP A 15 9.41 -12.02 -9.25
CA ASP A 15 8.40 -11.02 -9.63
C ASP A 15 7.11 -11.71 -10.08
N ASP A 16 6.02 -11.48 -9.36
CA ASP A 16 4.70 -12.01 -9.68
C ASP A 16 3.88 -11.08 -10.60
N GLY A 17 4.43 -9.94 -11.01
CA GLY A 17 3.74 -8.94 -11.82
C GLY A 17 2.44 -8.46 -11.17
N TYR A 18 2.34 -8.56 -9.84
CA TYR A 18 1.12 -8.23 -9.08
C TYR A 18 -0.10 -9.07 -9.52
N LYS A 19 0.10 -10.34 -9.94
CA LYS A 19 -0.94 -11.29 -10.34
C LYS A 19 -1.12 -12.35 -9.27
N VAL A 20 -2.37 -12.59 -8.87
CA VAL A 20 -2.70 -13.48 -7.74
C VAL A 20 -2.27 -14.92 -8.00
N ASP A 21 -2.50 -15.43 -9.20
CA ASP A 21 -2.13 -16.80 -9.63
C ASP A 21 -0.60 -16.98 -9.63
N GLU A 22 0.14 -15.98 -10.13
CA GLU A 22 1.60 -15.99 -10.11
C GLU A 22 2.15 -15.91 -8.68
N THR A 23 1.55 -15.11 -7.80
CA THR A 23 1.95 -15.07 -6.38
C THR A 23 1.84 -16.47 -5.75
N VAL A 24 0.73 -17.16 -5.96
CA VAL A 24 0.51 -18.53 -5.46
C VAL A 24 1.56 -19.48 -6.02
N ARG A 25 1.74 -19.51 -7.34
CA ARG A 25 2.71 -20.37 -8.02
C ARG A 25 4.13 -20.15 -7.53
N LEU A 26 4.56 -18.89 -7.48
CA LEU A 26 5.91 -18.51 -7.05
C LEU A 26 6.15 -18.74 -5.56
N THR A 27 5.11 -18.61 -4.73
CA THR A 27 5.19 -18.98 -3.31
C THR A 27 5.47 -20.48 -3.15
N GLN A 28 4.79 -21.33 -3.89
CA GLN A 28 5.05 -22.77 -3.90
C GLN A 28 6.47 -23.08 -4.41
N GLU A 29 6.92 -22.40 -5.49
CA GLU A 29 8.30 -22.57 -5.98
C GLU A 29 9.32 -22.21 -4.91
N LEU A 30 9.14 -21.08 -4.19
CA LEU A 30 10.04 -20.65 -3.11
C LEU A 30 10.12 -21.72 -2.00
N ILE A 31 9.00 -22.33 -1.63
CA ILE A 31 8.95 -23.36 -0.58
C ILE A 31 9.53 -24.66 -1.07
N ASP A 32 9.02 -25.20 -2.18
CA ASP A 32 9.27 -26.60 -2.59
C ASP A 32 10.62 -26.75 -3.31
N GLN A 33 10.98 -25.78 -4.15
CA GLN A 33 12.17 -25.88 -5.01
C GLN A 33 13.36 -25.07 -4.45
N ARG A 34 13.11 -23.89 -3.87
CA ARG A 34 14.15 -23.03 -3.30
C ARG A 34 14.41 -23.28 -1.82
N GLN A 35 13.55 -24.07 -1.16
CA GLN A 35 13.65 -24.40 0.27
C GLN A 35 13.78 -23.15 1.15
N ALA A 36 12.97 -22.14 0.85
CA ALA A 36 12.95 -20.90 1.61
C ALA A 36 12.62 -21.17 3.09
N VAL A 37 13.33 -20.53 3.99
CA VAL A 37 13.13 -20.64 5.45
C VAL A 37 12.18 -19.57 6.00
N ALA A 38 12.01 -18.48 5.27
CA ALA A 38 11.05 -17.42 5.54
C ALA A 38 10.70 -16.69 4.23
N LEU A 39 9.52 -16.09 4.19
CA LEU A 39 9.03 -15.25 3.09
C LEU A 39 8.92 -13.81 3.58
N ILE A 40 9.23 -12.84 2.74
CA ILE A 40 9.20 -11.42 3.10
C ILE A 40 8.69 -10.56 1.95
N GLY A 41 8.03 -9.41 2.26
CA GLY A 41 7.76 -8.35 1.32
C GLY A 41 6.70 -8.66 0.26
N PHE A 42 5.80 -9.62 0.50
CA PHE A 42 4.72 -9.94 -0.43
C PHE A 42 3.74 -8.77 -0.57
N ALA A 43 3.51 -8.30 -1.77
CA ALA A 43 2.63 -7.17 -2.04
C ALA A 43 1.19 -7.59 -2.42
N GLY A 44 0.20 -6.87 -1.88
CA GLY A 44 -1.20 -6.96 -2.31
C GLY A 44 -2.08 -7.84 -1.43
N THR A 45 -3.24 -7.28 -1.05
CA THR A 45 -4.21 -7.95 -0.18
C THR A 45 -4.81 -9.20 -0.80
N ALA A 46 -5.19 -9.14 -2.08
CA ALA A 46 -5.74 -10.28 -2.79
C ALA A 46 -4.69 -11.39 -3.00
N ASN A 47 -3.43 -11.00 -3.28
CA ASN A 47 -2.30 -11.91 -3.47
C ASN A 47 -2.03 -12.72 -2.20
N VAL A 48 -1.78 -12.02 -1.09
CA VAL A 48 -1.54 -12.64 0.22
C VAL A 48 -2.77 -13.41 0.70
N GLY A 49 -3.98 -12.87 0.45
CA GLY A 49 -5.24 -13.51 0.80
C GLY A 49 -5.42 -14.88 0.15
N GLU A 50 -5.04 -15.03 -1.12
CA GLU A 50 -5.15 -16.33 -1.81
C GLU A 50 -4.10 -17.33 -1.30
N VAL A 51 -2.87 -16.89 -1.00
CA VAL A 51 -1.84 -17.72 -0.35
C VAL A 51 -2.34 -18.28 0.99
N LEU A 52 -2.97 -17.43 1.82
CA LEU A 52 -3.57 -17.85 3.09
C LEU A 52 -4.75 -18.80 2.89
N LYS A 53 -5.67 -18.48 1.97
CA LYS A 53 -6.86 -19.28 1.68
C LYS A 53 -6.52 -20.69 1.24
N GLN A 54 -5.43 -20.88 0.48
CA GLN A 54 -4.94 -22.21 0.07
C GLN A 54 -4.14 -22.94 1.16
N GLY A 55 -3.90 -22.28 2.31
CA GLY A 55 -3.15 -22.84 3.42
C GLY A 55 -1.67 -23.10 3.11
N ILE A 56 -1.09 -22.37 2.17
CA ILE A 56 0.28 -22.61 1.68
C ILE A 56 1.31 -22.41 2.79
N LEU A 57 1.16 -21.33 3.59
CA LEU A 57 2.07 -21.03 4.70
C LEU A 57 2.03 -22.10 5.78
N GLU A 58 0.85 -22.61 6.12
CA GLU A 58 0.66 -23.65 7.12
C GLU A 58 1.24 -24.98 6.67
N LYS A 59 0.92 -25.40 5.43
CA LYS A 59 1.45 -26.63 4.82
C LYS A 59 2.97 -26.59 4.69
N GLY A 60 3.52 -25.45 4.29
CA GLY A 60 4.95 -25.22 4.19
C GLY A 60 5.65 -24.99 5.53
N ARG A 61 4.90 -24.83 6.63
CA ARG A 61 5.42 -24.48 7.96
C ARG A 61 6.37 -23.28 7.91
N ILE A 62 6.01 -22.28 7.11
CA ILE A 62 6.86 -21.12 6.83
C ILE A 62 6.19 -19.82 7.27
N ALA A 63 6.98 -18.87 7.76
CA ALA A 63 6.52 -17.54 8.13
C ALA A 63 6.53 -16.61 6.91
N LEU A 64 5.48 -15.77 6.78
CA LEU A 64 5.46 -14.59 5.92
C LEU A 64 5.60 -13.35 6.81
N VAL A 65 6.69 -12.63 6.65
CA VAL A 65 7.04 -11.46 7.45
C VAL A 65 6.83 -10.19 6.62
N ALA A 66 6.29 -9.16 7.25
CA ALA A 66 6.13 -7.83 6.69
C ALA A 66 5.46 -7.81 5.29
N PRO A 67 4.30 -8.45 5.07
CA PRO A 67 3.62 -8.31 3.80
C PRO A 67 3.21 -6.86 3.57
N TYR A 68 3.43 -6.35 2.36
CA TYR A 68 3.12 -4.98 1.95
C TYR A 68 1.60 -4.84 1.69
N THR A 69 0.83 -4.94 2.76
CA THR A 69 -0.63 -4.80 2.78
C THR A 69 -1.16 -4.50 4.17
N GLY A 70 -2.12 -3.57 4.25
CA GLY A 70 -2.86 -3.22 5.48
C GLY A 70 -4.23 -3.90 5.58
N GLY A 71 -4.53 -4.90 4.76
CA GLY A 71 -5.86 -5.54 4.73
C GLY A 71 -6.22 -6.26 6.04
N GLU A 72 -7.34 -5.89 6.68
CA GLU A 72 -7.80 -6.43 7.96
C GLU A 72 -8.09 -7.92 7.90
N ALA A 73 -8.59 -8.41 6.76
CA ALA A 73 -8.90 -9.82 6.59
C ALA A 73 -7.69 -10.75 6.76
N LEU A 74 -6.48 -10.22 6.59
CA LEU A 74 -5.22 -10.97 6.74
C LEU A 74 -4.72 -11.01 8.20
N ARG A 75 -5.27 -10.15 9.09
CA ARG A 75 -4.82 -9.94 10.48
C ARG A 75 -5.60 -10.73 11.51
N LYS A 76 -6.36 -11.71 11.07
CA LYS A 76 -7.14 -12.56 11.95
C LYS A 76 -6.24 -13.46 12.81
N ALA A 77 -6.68 -13.76 14.02
CA ALA A 77 -5.90 -14.55 14.99
C ALA A 77 -5.58 -15.98 14.51
N GLU A 78 -6.39 -16.54 13.60
CA GLU A 78 -6.12 -17.84 12.97
C GLU A 78 -4.93 -17.82 12.01
N ASN A 79 -4.55 -16.69 11.45
CA ASN A 79 -3.44 -16.55 10.51
C ASN A 79 -2.08 -16.48 11.25
N ARG A 80 -1.67 -17.57 11.86
CA ARG A 80 -0.50 -17.62 12.76
C ARG A 80 0.86 -17.52 12.05
N ASN A 81 0.90 -17.71 10.74
CA ASN A 81 2.14 -17.73 9.96
C ASN A 81 2.45 -16.40 9.27
N ILE A 82 1.65 -15.35 9.53
CA ILE A 82 1.84 -14.02 8.94
C ILE A 82 2.12 -12.99 10.02
N PHE A 83 3.15 -12.16 9.82
CA PHE A 83 3.62 -11.17 10.79
C PHE A 83 3.62 -9.78 10.17
N HIS A 84 2.67 -8.95 10.60
CA HIS A 84 2.49 -7.60 10.09
C HIS A 84 3.31 -6.59 10.89
N ILE A 85 3.94 -5.64 10.19
CA ILE A 85 4.68 -4.51 10.80
C ILE A 85 3.97 -3.16 10.56
N ARG A 86 3.17 -3.04 9.52
CA ARG A 86 2.46 -1.80 9.18
C ARG A 86 1.08 -1.71 9.84
N ALA A 87 0.56 -0.50 9.99
CA ALA A 87 -0.83 -0.25 10.37
C ALA A 87 -1.82 -0.82 9.34
N SER A 88 -3.07 -1.00 9.75
CA SER A 88 -4.13 -1.46 8.84
C SER A 88 -4.66 -0.33 7.95
N TYR A 89 -5.35 -0.68 6.86
CA TYR A 89 -6.05 0.31 6.04
C TYR A 89 -7.19 0.98 6.79
N ALA A 90 -7.79 0.31 7.78
CA ALA A 90 -8.79 0.92 8.65
C ALA A 90 -8.17 2.01 9.53
N ASP A 91 -6.97 1.79 10.08
CA ASP A 91 -6.24 2.81 10.85
C ASP A 91 -5.91 4.03 9.97
N GLU A 92 -5.39 3.81 8.76
CA GLU A 92 -5.10 4.90 7.81
C GLU A 92 -6.37 5.67 7.44
N ALA A 93 -7.45 4.96 7.11
CA ALA A 93 -8.74 5.55 6.76
C ALA A 93 -9.32 6.38 7.92
N GLU A 94 -9.24 5.87 9.16
CA GLU A 94 -9.69 6.59 10.35
C GLU A 94 -8.96 7.93 10.49
N HIS A 95 -7.64 7.94 10.38
CA HIS A 95 -6.83 9.16 10.46
C HIS A 95 -7.12 10.14 9.32
N MET A 96 -7.28 9.65 8.08
CA MET A 96 -7.62 10.52 6.95
C MET A 96 -9.01 11.14 7.09
N VAL A 97 -10.01 10.35 7.48
CA VAL A 97 -11.37 10.84 7.70
C VAL A 97 -11.42 11.82 8.86
N ASP A 98 -10.72 11.53 9.96
CA ASP A 98 -10.63 12.43 11.11
C ASP A 98 -10.03 13.78 10.72
N HIS A 99 -8.91 13.78 10.00
CA HIS A 99 -8.30 14.99 9.46
C HIS A 99 -9.28 15.79 8.59
N LEU A 100 -9.93 15.15 7.61
CA LEU A 100 -10.86 15.81 6.70
C LEU A 100 -12.04 16.43 7.43
N VAL A 101 -12.64 15.71 8.37
CA VAL A 101 -13.78 16.20 9.15
C VAL A 101 -13.36 17.36 10.07
N THR A 102 -12.17 17.28 10.68
CA THR A 102 -11.63 18.36 11.52
C THR A 102 -11.44 19.67 10.74
N VAL A 103 -11.01 19.60 9.47
CA VAL A 103 -10.90 20.79 8.61
C VAL A 103 -12.22 21.16 7.90
N GLY A 104 -13.34 20.55 8.29
CA GLY A 104 -14.68 20.89 7.83
C GLY A 104 -15.13 20.15 6.55
N VAL A 105 -14.35 19.22 6.02
CA VAL A 105 -14.72 18.45 4.81
C VAL A 105 -15.55 17.24 5.21
N ARG A 106 -16.84 17.24 4.85
CA ARG A 106 -17.80 16.19 5.22
C ARG A 106 -18.32 15.38 4.03
N LYS A 107 -18.15 15.87 2.80
CA LYS A 107 -18.59 15.23 1.56
C LYS A 107 -17.39 14.54 0.92
N ILE A 108 -17.22 13.26 1.21
CA ILE A 108 -16.02 12.46 0.88
C ILE A 108 -16.39 11.34 -0.07
N ALA A 109 -15.60 11.16 -1.11
CA ALA A 109 -15.69 10.03 -2.03
C ALA A 109 -14.50 9.08 -1.86
N VAL A 110 -14.67 7.85 -2.38
CA VAL A 110 -13.59 6.87 -2.48
C VAL A 110 -13.34 6.51 -3.94
N PHE A 111 -12.06 6.53 -4.33
CA PHE A 111 -11.56 5.93 -5.57
C PHE A 111 -10.70 4.73 -5.21
N HIS A 112 -11.03 3.52 -5.70
CA HIS A 112 -10.32 2.32 -5.27
C HIS A 112 -10.14 1.27 -6.37
N GLN A 113 -9.11 0.42 -6.22
CA GLN A 113 -8.93 -0.76 -7.05
C GLN A 113 -10.09 -1.74 -6.87
N ASN A 114 -10.57 -2.33 -7.95
CA ASN A 114 -11.69 -3.28 -7.93
C ASN A 114 -11.23 -4.69 -7.53
N ASP A 115 -10.79 -4.84 -6.29
CA ASP A 115 -10.39 -6.11 -5.69
C ASP A 115 -10.36 -6.06 -4.16
N GLY A 116 -9.85 -7.12 -3.52
CA GLY A 116 -9.76 -7.21 -2.06
C GLY A 116 -8.93 -6.11 -1.39
N PHE A 117 -7.96 -5.50 -2.10
CA PHE A 117 -7.21 -4.35 -1.62
C PHE A 117 -8.10 -3.10 -1.54
N GLY A 118 -8.74 -2.75 -2.65
CA GLY A 118 -9.60 -1.59 -2.71
C GLY A 118 -10.81 -1.71 -1.79
N GLU A 119 -11.41 -2.89 -1.71
CA GLU A 119 -12.52 -3.18 -0.80
C GLU A 119 -12.15 -3.02 0.68
N ALA A 120 -10.95 -3.45 1.08
CA ALA A 120 -10.49 -3.28 2.46
C ALA A 120 -10.38 -1.79 2.84
N GLY A 121 -9.75 -0.98 1.98
CA GLY A 121 -9.65 0.45 2.22
C GLY A 121 -11.00 1.18 2.18
N ARG A 122 -11.86 0.86 1.20
CA ARG A 122 -13.22 1.40 1.11
C ARG A 122 -14.03 1.14 2.38
N LYS A 123 -14.02 -0.08 2.88
CA LYS A 123 -14.69 -0.45 4.14
C LYS A 123 -14.11 0.31 5.33
N GLY A 124 -12.80 0.51 5.38
CA GLY A 124 -12.16 1.34 6.40
C GLY A 124 -12.70 2.77 6.39
N VAL A 125 -12.80 3.40 5.20
CA VAL A 125 -13.36 4.75 5.07
C VAL A 125 -14.83 4.79 5.45
N GLU A 126 -15.64 3.81 5.04
CA GLU A 126 -17.06 3.74 5.42
C GLU A 126 -17.23 3.61 6.93
N ALA A 127 -16.43 2.76 7.59
CA ALA A 127 -16.48 2.59 9.04
C ALA A 127 -16.06 3.88 9.78
N ALA A 128 -15.04 4.57 9.29
CA ALA A 128 -14.58 5.84 9.85
C ALA A 128 -15.63 6.96 9.70
N LEU A 129 -16.30 7.04 8.55
CA LEU A 129 -17.39 7.97 8.31
C LEU A 129 -18.61 7.66 9.19
N ALA A 130 -18.98 6.39 9.34
CA ALA A 130 -20.11 5.96 10.14
C ALA A 130 -19.98 6.36 11.62
N LYS A 131 -18.77 6.35 12.20
CA LYS A 131 -18.50 6.84 13.55
C LYS A 131 -18.81 8.35 13.72
N ARG A 132 -18.97 9.09 12.62
CA ARG A 132 -19.22 10.53 12.57
C ARG A 132 -20.58 10.87 11.97
N ASP A 133 -21.50 9.88 11.89
CA ASP A 133 -22.81 9.98 11.24
C ASP A 133 -22.74 10.47 9.78
N LEU A 134 -21.66 10.11 9.07
CA LEU A 134 -21.43 10.43 7.68
C LEU A 134 -21.47 9.17 6.81
N LYS A 135 -21.67 9.37 5.51
CA LYS A 135 -21.65 8.30 4.48
C LYS A 135 -20.80 8.73 3.31
N LEU A 136 -20.32 7.75 2.54
CA LEU A 136 -19.66 8.03 1.28
C LEU A 136 -20.59 8.79 0.34
N ALA A 137 -20.09 9.88 -0.24
CA ALA A 137 -20.81 10.67 -1.24
C ALA A 137 -20.75 10.03 -2.63
N ALA A 138 -19.67 9.35 -2.95
CA ALA A 138 -19.51 8.58 -4.17
C ALA A 138 -18.44 7.48 -3.98
N VAL A 139 -18.56 6.46 -4.82
CA VAL A 139 -17.55 5.39 -4.95
C VAL A 139 -17.25 5.21 -6.43
N ALA A 140 -15.99 5.14 -6.79
CA ALA A 140 -15.55 4.84 -8.14
C ALA A 140 -14.37 3.87 -8.11
N THR A 141 -14.29 2.99 -9.09
CA THR A 141 -13.31 1.92 -9.18
C THR A 141 -12.45 2.01 -10.43
N TYR A 142 -11.33 1.32 -10.40
CA TYR A 142 -10.50 0.99 -11.56
C TYR A 142 -10.06 -0.47 -11.49
N GLU A 143 -9.76 -1.07 -12.63
CA GLU A 143 -9.31 -2.45 -12.70
C GLU A 143 -7.81 -2.58 -12.38
N ARG A 144 -7.44 -3.69 -11.73
CA ARG A 144 -6.04 -4.02 -11.39
C ARG A 144 -5.14 -3.96 -12.62
N ASN A 145 -3.91 -3.48 -12.42
CA ASN A 145 -2.87 -3.37 -13.45
C ASN A 145 -3.24 -2.43 -14.64
N THR A 146 -4.19 -1.53 -14.44
CA THR A 146 -4.55 -0.51 -15.45
C THR A 146 -4.38 0.92 -14.93
N ASP A 147 -4.38 1.87 -15.85
CA ASP A 147 -4.47 3.31 -15.62
C ASP A 147 -5.72 3.92 -16.29
N ASP A 148 -6.65 3.07 -16.70
CA ASP A 148 -7.94 3.53 -17.19
C ASP A 148 -8.80 3.98 -16.00
N VAL A 149 -8.83 5.29 -15.80
CA VAL A 149 -9.52 5.95 -14.69
C VAL A 149 -10.59 6.94 -15.15
N LYS A 150 -10.87 6.98 -16.46
CA LYS A 150 -11.76 7.98 -17.05
C LYS A 150 -13.17 7.96 -16.45
N THR A 151 -13.79 6.79 -16.39
CA THR A 151 -15.12 6.62 -15.80
C THR A 151 -15.14 6.98 -14.31
N ALA A 152 -14.07 6.66 -13.58
CA ALA A 152 -13.93 7.02 -12.17
C ALA A 152 -13.86 8.54 -11.97
N ILE A 153 -13.09 9.25 -12.81
CA ILE A 153 -13.01 10.71 -12.81
C ILE A 153 -14.39 11.34 -13.05
N GLU A 154 -15.11 10.88 -14.05
CA GLU A 154 -16.45 11.38 -14.37
C GLU A 154 -17.43 11.16 -13.21
N THR A 155 -17.39 9.99 -12.58
CA THR A 155 -18.25 9.63 -11.45
C THR A 155 -17.98 10.55 -10.24
N ILE A 156 -16.72 10.72 -9.88
CA ILE A 156 -16.32 11.54 -8.72
C ILE A 156 -16.63 13.03 -8.99
N ARG A 157 -16.37 13.53 -10.19
CA ARG A 157 -16.68 14.92 -10.55
C ARG A 157 -18.18 15.25 -10.46
N LYS A 158 -19.04 14.35 -10.94
CA LYS A 158 -20.50 14.51 -10.84
C LYS A 158 -20.99 14.58 -9.40
N ALA A 159 -20.30 13.92 -8.48
CA ALA A 159 -20.68 13.91 -7.07
C ALA A 159 -20.35 15.22 -6.33
N ASP A 160 -19.51 16.09 -6.90
CA ASP A 160 -19.13 17.40 -6.34
C ASP A 160 -18.71 17.30 -4.86
N VAL A 161 -17.63 16.61 -4.61
CA VAL A 161 -17.12 16.28 -3.27
C VAL A 161 -16.02 17.23 -2.81
N GLY A 162 -15.86 17.37 -1.49
CA GLY A 162 -14.77 18.16 -0.88
C GLY A 162 -13.44 17.40 -0.83
N ALA A 163 -13.47 16.05 -0.75
CA ALA A 163 -12.29 15.23 -0.78
C ALA A 163 -12.52 13.88 -1.44
N VAL A 164 -11.43 13.28 -1.93
CA VAL A 164 -11.36 11.89 -2.43
C VAL A 164 -10.28 11.15 -1.67
N ILE A 165 -10.66 10.09 -0.98
CA ILE A 165 -9.72 9.13 -0.41
C ILE A 165 -9.47 8.06 -1.47
N MET A 166 -8.20 7.87 -1.82
CA MET A 166 -7.78 6.96 -2.86
C MET A 166 -7.13 5.72 -2.25
N VAL A 167 -7.63 4.55 -2.63
CA VAL A 167 -7.09 3.23 -2.31
C VAL A 167 -6.54 2.66 -3.62
N SER A 168 -5.42 3.21 -4.03
CA SER A 168 -4.88 2.98 -5.37
C SER A 168 -3.36 2.90 -5.37
N VAL A 169 -2.80 2.23 -6.38
CA VAL A 169 -1.37 2.04 -6.58
C VAL A 169 -0.78 3.14 -7.47
N ASN A 170 0.56 3.26 -7.53
CA ASN A 170 1.26 4.38 -8.17
C ASN A 170 0.69 4.78 -9.55
N LYS A 171 0.54 3.82 -10.48
CA LYS A 171 0.13 4.11 -11.86
C LYS A 171 -1.27 4.73 -11.93
N SER A 172 -2.22 4.10 -11.26
CA SER A 172 -3.62 4.53 -11.23
C SER A 172 -3.80 5.83 -10.43
N THR A 173 -3.05 6.01 -9.33
CA THR A 173 -3.04 7.25 -8.54
C THR A 173 -2.55 8.43 -9.37
N ALA A 174 -1.43 8.26 -10.10
CA ALA A 174 -0.88 9.31 -10.96
C ALA A 174 -1.86 9.69 -12.08
N ALA A 175 -2.44 8.68 -12.76
CA ALA A 175 -3.40 8.89 -13.82
C ALA A 175 -4.69 9.59 -13.33
N PHE A 176 -5.26 9.12 -12.20
CA PHE A 176 -6.44 9.72 -11.60
C PHE A 176 -6.18 11.16 -11.15
N THR A 177 -5.12 11.41 -10.40
CA THR A 177 -4.80 12.73 -9.87
C THR A 177 -4.62 13.75 -11.00
N LYS A 178 -3.84 13.39 -12.02
CA LYS A 178 -3.66 14.24 -13.20
C LYS A 178 -4.97 14.48 -13.93
N GLY A 179 -5.65 13.43 -14.37
CA GLY A 179 -6.86 13.53 -15.16
C GLY A 179 -8.02 14.22 -14.41
N TYR A 180 -8.15 13.98 -13.10
CA TYR A 180 -9.16 14.64 -12.27
C TYR A 180 -8.96 16.17 -12.23
N ARG A 181 -7.71 16.64 -12.09
CA ARG A 181 -7.38 18.07 -12.08
C ARG A 181 -7.50 18.70 -13.46
N GLU A 182 -7.03 18.04 -14.51
CA GLU A 182 -7.20 18.50 -15.90
C GLU A 182 -8.67 18.64 -16.28
N ALA A 183 -9.52 17.78 -15.71
CA ALA A 183 -10.96 17.88 -15.85
C ALA A 183 -11.63 18.96 -14.96
N GLY A 184 -10.85 19.78 -14.22
CA GLY A 184 -11.34 20.84 -13.34
C GLY A 184 -11.81 20.35 -11.97
N GLY A 185 -11.39 19.18 -11.51
CA GLY A 185 -11.66 18.68 -10.17
C GLY A 185 -10.86 19.43 -9.10
N ALA A 186 -11.55 19.95 -8.07
CA ALA A 186 -10.96 20.80 -7.02
C ALA A 186 -10.92 20.12 -5.64
N ALA A 187 -11.42 18.90 -5.49
CA ALA A 187 -11.40 18.17 -4.22
C ALA A 187 -9.98 17.94 -3.72
N GLN A 188 -9.83 17.90 -2.39
CA GLN A 188 -8.60 17.43 -1.75
C GLN A 188 -8.40 15.94 -2.06
N LEU A 189 -7.22 15.57 -2.54
CA LEU A 189 -6.89 14.18 -2.84
C LEU A 189 -5.98 13.62 -1.76
N LEU A 190 -6.34 12.48 -1.19
CA LEU A 190 -5.54 11.74 -0.21
C LEU A 190 -5.41 10.30 -0.68
N ASN A 191 -4.21 9.72 -0.64
CA ASN A 191 -3.99 8.30 -0.91
C ASN A 191 -3.47 7.58 0.33
N ILE A 192 -3.80 6.31 0.48
CA ILE A 192 -3.19 5.46 1.50
C ILE A 192 -1.72 5.20 1.19
N SER A 193 -0.97 4.69 2.17
CA SER A 193 0.51 4.60 2.21
C SER A 193 1.17 3.68 1.17
N VAL A 194 0.43 3.10 0.23
CA VAL A 194 0.97 2.13 -0.75
C VAL A 194 1.48 2.76 -2.04
N VAL A 195 1.70 4.07 -2.03
CA VAL A 195 2.27 4.81 -3.16
C VAL A 195 3.55 5.54 -2.74
N ASP A 196 4.45 5.71 -3.70
CA ASP A 196 5.70 6.43 -3.52
C ASP A 196 5.66 7.77 -4.24
N ALA A 197 5.89 8.87 -3.51
CA ALA A 197 5.81 10.23 -4.05
C ALA A 197 6.78 10.45 -5.24
N GLY A 198 7.99 9.89 -5.18
CA GLY A 198 8.96 9.97 -6.25
C GLY A 198 8.50 9.23 -7.52
N GLN A 199 7.88 8.06 -7.35
CA GLN A 199 7.30 7.32 -8.48
C GLN A 199 6.10 8.05 -9.08
N LEU A 200 5.23 8.65 -8.26
CA LEU A 200 4.09 9.43 -8.75
C LEU A 200 4.54 10.61 -9.62
N VAL A 201 5.60 11.31 -9.21
CA VAL A 201 6.19 12.40 -9.99
C VAL A 201 6.79 11.90 -11.31
N LYS A 202 7.46 10.75 -11.31
CA LYS A 202 8.02 10.12 -12.53
C LYS A 202 6.92 9.68 -13.51
N LEU A 203 5.81 9.16 -12.99
CA LEU A 203 4.67 8.69 -13.80
C LEU A 203 3.80 9.83 -14.36
N SER A 204 3.94 11.03 -13.80
CA SER A 204 3.16 12.20 -14.23
C SER A 204 4.03 13.46 -14.26
N SER A 205 3.95 14.30 -13.24
CA SER A 205 4.81 15.48 -13.04
C SER A 205 4.67 15.99 -11.60
N ALA A 206 5.64 16.77 -11.13
CA ALA A 206 5.57 17.41 -9.82
C ALA A 206 4.36 18.34 -9.71
N SER A 207 4.05 19.10 -10.77
CA SER A 207 2.91 20.01 -10.80
C SER A 207 1.57 19.29 -10.70
N ALA A 208 1.42 18.15 -11.39
CA ALA A 208 0.19 17.35 -11.33
C ALA A 208 -0.01 16.70 -9.95
N MET A 209 1.07 16.37 -9.25
CA MET A 209 1.01 15.73 -7.91
C MET A 209 0.99 16.75 -6.76
N HIS A 210 1.14 18.03 -7.02
CA HIS A 210 1.14 19.07 -5.98
C HIS A 210 -0.18 19.05 -5.19
N GLY A 211 -0.09 19.05 -3.83
CA GLY A 211 -1.24 19.02 -2.94
C GLY A 211 -1.95 17.63 -2.84
N LEU A 212 -1.38 16.57 -3.43
CA LEU A 212 -1.78 15.20 -3.10
C LEU A 212 -1.23 14.84 -1.72
N GLY A 213 -2.11 14.48 -0.78
CA GLY A 213 -1.72 13.93 0.52
C GLY A 213 -1.52 12.41 0.42
N ILE A 214 -0.55 11.88 1.16
CA ILE A 214 -0.30 10.44 1.28
C ILE A 214 -0.18 10.11 2.76
N SER A 215 -1.04 9.22 3.28
CA SER A 215 -0.87 8.71 4.64
C SER A 215 0.42 7.89 4.72
N GLN A 216 1.02 7.81 5.91
CA GLN A 216 2.25 7.06 6.11
C GLN A 216 2.14 6.20 7.37
N VAL A 217 2.60 4.96 7.27
CA VAL A 217 2.58 3.97 8.36
C VAL A 217 3.96 3.74 8.98
N MET A 218 4.98 4.39 8.43
CA MET A 218 6.36 4.35 8.91
C MET A 218 6.81 5.76 9.33
N PRO A 219 7.78 5.89 10.24
CA PRO A 219 8.39 7.16 10.56
C PRO A 219 9.01 7.83 9.32
N PHE A 220 9.16 9.15 9.37
CA PHE A 220 9.79 9.90 8.28
C PHE A 220 11.23 9.42 8.03
N PRO A 221 11.54 8.83 6.85
CA PRO A 221 12.80 8.12 6.62
C PRO A 221 14.04 9.04 6.59
N TYR A 222 13.84 10.34 6.47
CA TYR A 222 14.91 11.34 6.52
C TYR A 222 15.15 11.92 7.92
N SER A 223 14.37 11.49 8.94
CA SER A 223 14.52 11.98 10.31
C SER A 223 15.83 11.49 10.94
N ASP A 224 16.48 12.38 11.68
CA ASP A 224 17.65 12.03 12.51
C ASP A 224 17.29 11.71 13.96
N THR A 225 16.01 11.81 14.35
CA THR A 225 15.57 11.63 15.74
C THR A 225 15.53 10.18 16.17
N LEU A 226 15.17 9.24 15.27
CA LEU A 226 15.06 7.83 15.58
C LEU A 226 16.33 7.07 15.21
N ALA A 227 16.73 6.13 16.07
CA ALA A 227 17.91 5.29 15.83
C ALA A 227 17.77 4.48 14.54
N ILE A 228 16.58 3.89 14.32
CA ILE A 228 16.29 3.06 13.14
C ILE A 228 16.38 3.85 11.82
N THR A 229 15.95 5.12 11.79
CA THR A 229 16.07 5.95 10.58
C THR A 229 17.52 6.32 10.28
N ARG A 230 18.33 6.59 11.33
CA ARG A 230 19.78 6.83 11.16
C ARG A 230 20.50 5.59 10.64
N GLU A 231 20.17 4.42 11.18
CA GLU A 231 20.74 3.15 10.72
C GLU A 231 20.37 2.85 9.27
N PHE A 232 19.09 2.96 8.92
CA PHE A 232 18.62 2.81 7.56
C PHE A 232 19.38 3.71 6.59
N ARG A 233 19.46 5.02 6.87
CA ARG A 233 20.16 5.97 6.00
C ARG A 233 21.66 5.65 5.85
N ARG A 234 22.31 5.25 6.93
CA ARG A 234 23.71 4.83 6.91
C ARG A 234 23.93 3.61 6.02
N LEU A 235 23.06 2.59 6.15
CA LEU A 235 23.13 1.37 5.33
C LEU A 235 22.74 1.65 3.89
N PHE A 236 21.72 2.47 3.68
CA PHE A 236 21.27 2.88 2.35
C PHE A 236 22.38 3.63 1.60
N ALA A 237 23.06 4.57 2.24
CA ALA A 237 24.20 5.29 1.64
C ALA A 237 25.38 4.36 1.28
N LYS A 238 25.55 3.26 2.05
CA LYS A 238 26.63 2.31 1.81
C LYS A 238 26.31 1.26 0.76
N HIS A 239 25.05 0.84 0.65
CA HIS A 239 24.64 -0.33 -0.13
C HIS A 239 23.56 -0.04 -1.18
N GLY A 240 22.96 1.13 -1.17
CA GLY A 240 21.99 1.57 -2.17
C GLY A 240 22.65 1.66 -3.54
N GLY A 241 21.92 1.27 -4.58
CA GLY A 241 22.38 1.41 -5.96
C GLY A 241 22.42 2.89 -6.41
N PRO A 242 23.08 3.20 -7.54
CA PRO A 242 23.25 4.57 -8.02
C PRO A 242 21.92 5.31 -8.28
N ASP A 243 20.87 4.58 -8.65
CA ASP A 243 19.55 5.14 -8.94
C ASP A 243 18.56 4.99 -7.78
N ALA A 244 19.01 4.43 -6.64
CA ALA A 244 18.16 4.21 -5.49
C ALA A 244 17.87 5.54 -4.78
N THR A 245 16.61 5.72 -4.38
CA THR A 245 16.16 6.89 -3.60
C THR A 245 15.54 6.43 -2.30
N ILE A 246 15.79 7.16 -1.22
CA ILE A 246 15.14 6.92 0.06
C ILE A 246 13.64 7.18 -0.09
N SER A 247 12.82 6.23 0.35
CA SER A 247 11.37 6.32 0.37
C SER A 247 10.79 5.66 1.63
N TYR A 248 9.52 5.91 1.91
CA TYR A 248 8.80 5.18 2.95
C TYR A 248 8.70 3.68 2.65
N THR A 249 8.52 3.33 1.37
CA THR A 249 8.42 1.92 0.95
C THR A 249 9.69 1.14 1.26
N ASN A 250 10.86 1.64 0.81
CA ASN A 250 12.10 0.90 1.08
C ASN A 250 12.57 0.99 2.54
N PHE A 251 12.10 2.00 3.30
CA PHE A 251 12.28 2.03 4.73
C PHE A 251 11.42 0.99 5.45
N GLU A 252 10.18 0.79 5.01
CA GLU A 252 9.32 -0.27 5.53
C GLU A 252 9.91 -1.65 5.29
N GLU A 253 10.37 -1.92 4.07
CA GLU A 253 11.06 -3.18 3.74
C GLU A 253 12.31 -3.41 4.60
N PHE A 254 13.08 -2.34 4.85
CA PHE A 254 14.23 -2.42 5.77
C PHE A 254 13.83 -2.76 7.21
N ILE A 255 12.71 -2.22 7.71
CA ILE A 255 12.21 -2.54 9.05
C ILE A 255 11.73 -4.00 9.12
N GLY A 256 11.16 -4.51 8.02
CA GLY A 256 10.67 -5.88 7.91
C GLY A 256 11.76 -6.95 7.82
N ALA A 257 12.93 -6.58 7.31
CA ALA A 257 14.06 -7.48 7.10
C ALA A 257 14.92 -7.65 8.35
#